data_a15e90d799720a1e0832756d63fb9f2d
#
_entry.id   a15e90d799720a1e0832756d63fb9f2d
#
_cell.length_a   1.000
_cell.length_b   1.000
_cell.length_c   1.000
_cell.angle_alpha   90.00
_cell.angle_beta   90.00
_cell.angle_gamma   90.00
#
_symmetry.space_group_name_H-M   'P 1'
#
loop_
_entity.id
_entity.type
_entity.pdbx_description
1 polymer ?
#
loop_
_entity_poly.entity_id
_entity_poly.type
_entity_poly.pdbx_seq_one_letter_code
_entity_poly.pdbx_strand_id
1 'polypeptide(L)'
;MQYCKARLDEVQEVAQVCADAFEDYPYLSMIASNLKNPEQYKEFVLALQEVLVRLAIKQDSCLVAEKDGRIVAAAILQHQTISMLNYLQNGATKLFSFISITKLFKYFNFVEESERHLEDSAEYDWYLMMLAVTPDYQRKGIGSLFLLEGVEPFVRSTGGHSLGLITNRDYNVLFYEKNGYKQCGYKVLTYETHKLGNWPFVKSLDA
;
A
#
# COMPACT_ATOMS: atom_id res chain seq x y z
N MET A 1 -8.17 4.48 20.46
CA MET A 1 -8.15 3.93 19.08
C MET A 1 -8.06 2.43 19.22
N GLN A 2 -8.78 1.68 18.40
CA GLN A 2 -8.72 0.22 18.39
C GLN A 2 -8.01 -0.23 17.12
N TYR A 3 -7.14 -1.23 17.23
CA TYR A 3 -6.42 -1.80 16.08
C TYR A 3 -6.83 -3.27 15.94
N CYS A 4 -7.27 -3.67 14.77
CA CYS A 4 -7.71 -5.04 14.50
C CYS A 4 -7.47 -5.44 13.03
N LYS A 5 -7.64 -6.73 12.75
CA LYS A 5 -7.69 -7.22 11.37
C LYS A 5 -9.01 -6.79 10.72
N ALA A 6 -8.94 -6.34 9.48
CA ALA A 6 -10.12 -6.06 8.68
C ALA A 6 -10.89 -7.34 8.34
N ARG A 7 -12.21 -7.24 8.19
CA ARG A 7 -13.11 -8.33 7.83
C ARG A 7 -13.57 -8.24 6.38
N LEU A 8 -14.02 -9.35 5.80
CA LEU A 8 -14.48 -9.39 4.39
C LEU A 8 -15.71 -8.52 4.11
N ASP A 9 -16.55 -8.28 5.11
CA ASP A 9 -17.69 -7.36 5.00
C ASP A 9 -17.28 -5.88 5.03
N GLU A 10 -16.04 -5.59 5.43
CA GLU A 10 -15.47 -4.23 5.46
C GLU A 10 -14.68 -3.85 4.19
N VAL A 11 -14.56 -4.75 3.22
CA VAL A 11 -13.75 -4.52 2.00
C VAL A 11 -14.04 -3.17 1.36
N GLN A 12 -15.31 -2.77 1.23
CA GLN A 12 -15.66 -1.51 0.58
C GLN A 12 -15.24 -0.28 1.40
N GLU A 13 -15.46 -0.32 2.73
CA GLU A 13 -15.09 0.78 3.61
C GLU A 13 -13.56 0.95 3.66
N VAL A 14 -12.81 -0.15 3.83
CA VAL A 14 -11.34 -0.12 3.84
C VAL A 14 -10.78 0.32 2.50
N ALA A 15 -11.35 -0.17 1.38
CA ALA A 15 -10.93 0.25 0.04
C ALA A 15 -11.18 1.74 -0.21
N GLN A 16 -12.26 2.30 0.32
CA GLN A 16 -12.52 3.73 0.24
C GLN A 16 -11.49 4.54 1.04
N VAL A 17 -11.14 4.12 2.26
CA VAL A 17 -10.06 4.73 3.06
C VAL A 17 -8.75 4.74 2.27
N CYS A 18 -8.40 3.62 1.64
CA CYS A 18 -7.20 3.52 0.81
C CYS A 18 -7.30 4.41 -0.45
N ALA A 19 -8.43 4.40 -1.14
CA ALA A 19 -8.64 5.21 -2.34
C ALA A 19 -8.52 6.72 -2.06
N ASP A 20 -9.16 7.19 -0.99
CA ASP A 20 -9.12 8.60 -0.58
C ASP A 20 -7.71 9.04 -0.17
N ALA A 21 -6.96 8.17 0.53
CA ALA A 21 -5.60 8.47 0.98
C ALA A 21 -4.57 8.47 -0.16
N PHE A 22 -4.83 7.71 -1.22
CA PHE A 22 -3.91 7.49 -2.34
C PHE A 22 -4.39 8.08 -3.67
N GLU A 23 -5.49 8.85 -3.71
CA GLU A 23 -6.06 9.40 -4.95
C GLU A 23 -5.02 10.12 -5.80
N ASP A 24 -4.16 10.93 -5.19
CA ASP A 24 -3.11 11.70 -5.85
C ASP A 24 -1.71 11.08 -5.72
N TYR A 25 -1.63 9.82 -5.27
CA TYR A 25 -0.33 9.16 -5.08
C TYR A 25 0.36 8.91 -6.44
N PRO A 26 1.67 9.17 -6.55
CA PRO A 26 2.38 9.15 -7.82
C PRO A 26 2.17 7.91 -8.66
N TYR A 27 2.21 6.71 -8.07
CA TYR A 27 1.92 5.47 -8.79
C TYR A 27 0.55 5.47 -9.48
N LEU A 28 -0.49 5.90 -8.77
CA LEU A 28 -1.85 5.88 -9.29
C LEU A 28 -2.08 6.99 -10.31
N SER A 29 -1.53 8.19 -10.06
CA SER A 29 -1.67 9.29 -11.02
C SER A 29 -0.95 9.03 -12.36
N MET A 30 0.14 8.27 -12.37
CA MET A 30 0.85 7.89 -13.61
C MET A 30 0.00 7.01 -14.53
N ILE A 31 -0.88 6.16 -13.98
CA ILE A 31 -1.71 5.27 -14.80
C ILE A 31 -2.93 5.98 -15.40
N ALA A 32 -3.29 7.16 -14.90
CA ALA A 32 -4.48 7.88 -15.33
C ALA A 32 -4.55 8.09 -16.86
N SER A 33 -3.42 8.44 -17.49
CA SER A 33 -3.31 8.64 -18.95
C SER A 33 -3.47 7.35 -19.74
N ASN A 34 -3.41 6.20 -19.10
CA ASN A 34 -3.53 4.88 -19.70
C ASN A 34 -4.96 4.33 -19.67
N LEU A 35 -5.86 4.96 -18.93
CA LEU A 35 -7.26 4.56 -18.84
C LEU A 35 -7.97 4.75 -20.18
N LYS A 36 -8.96 3.92 -20.46
CA LYS A 36 -9.84 4.04 -21.63
C LYS A 36 -10.67 5.32 -21.58
N ASN A 37 -11.10 5.71 -20.37
CA ASN A 37 -11.75 6.98 -20.08
C ASN A 37 -11.09 7.61 -18.84
N PRO A 38 -10.32 8.71 -18.99
CA PRO A 38 -9.66 9.39 -17.86
C PRO A 38 -10.63 9.89 -16.78
N GLU A 39 -11.87 10.18 -17.10
CA GLU A 39 -12.90 10.62 -16.14
C GLU A 39 -13.23 9.54 -15.12
N GLN A 40 -13.01 8.26 -15.46
CA GLN A 40 -13.22 7.12 -14.56
C GLN A 40 -12.02 6.82 -13.63
N TYR A 41 -11.11 7.77 -13.47
CA TYR A 41 -9.91 7.56 -12.64
C TYR A 41 -10.25 7.16 -11.20
N LYS A 42 -11.18 7.85 -10.55
CA LYS A 42 -11.58 7.55 -9.17
C LYS A 42 -12.22 6.16 -9.03
N GLU A 43 -13.06 5.77 -9.98
CA GLU A 43 -13.68 4.44 -10.02
C GLU A 43 -12.63 3.34 -10.24
N PHE A 44 -11.64 3.61 -11.11
CA PHE A 44 -10.51 2.71 -11.30
C PHE A 44 -9.68 2.56 -10.03
N VAL A 45 -9.33 3.67 -9.36
CA VAL A 45 -8.57 3.63 -8.10
C VAL A 45 -9.34 2.82 -7.06
N LEU A 46 -10.61 3.10 -6.85
CA LEU A 46 -11.43 2.35 -5.90
C LEU A 46 -11.49 0.85 -6.24
N ALA A 47 -11.70 0.51 -7.52
CA ALA A 47 -11.74 -0.89 -7.97
C ALA A 47 -10.40 -1.60 -7.73
N LEU A 48 -9.27 -0.92 -7.92
CA LEU A 48 -7.95 -1.46 -7.64
C LEU A 48 -7.78 -1.69 -6.13
N GLN A 49 -8.17 -0.72 -5.30
CA GLN A 49 -8.09 -0.86 -3.83
C GLN A 49 -8.99 -1.99 -3.32
N GLU A 50 -10.20 -2.18 -3.87
CA GLU A 50 -11.06 -3.31 -3.52
C GLU A 50 -10.38 -4.67 -3.75
N VAL A 51 -9.61 -4.81 -4.85
CA VAL A 51 -8.86 -6.04 -5.15
C VAL A 51 -7.74 -6.25 -4.13
N LEU A 52 -6.93 -5.23 -3.86
CA LEU A 52 -5.79 -5.30 -2.95
C LEU A 52 -6.25 -5.58 -1.51
N VAL A 53 -7.26 -4.85 -1.04
CA VAL A 53 -7.84 -5.01 0.31
C VAL A 53 -8.44 -6.40 0.48
N ARG A 54 -9.26 -6.87 -0.47
CA ARG A 54 -9.87 -8.20 -0.43
C ARG A 54 -8.82 -9.31 -0.36
N LEU A 55 -7.76 -9.16 -1.14
CA LEU A 55 -6.66 -10.11 -1.15
C LEU A 55 -5.93 -10.13 0.18
N ALA A 56 -5.58 -8.95 0.72
CA ALA A 56 -4.90 -8.82 2.01
C ALA A 56 -5.76 -9.34 3.18
N ILE A 57 -7.08 -9.10 3.17
CA ILE A 57 -7.99 -9.64 4.20
C ILE A 57 -7.99 -11.16 4.17
N LYS A 58 -8.03 -11.78 2.99
CA LYS A 58 -7.99 -13.25 2.85
C LYS A 58 -6.65 -13.87 3.27
N GLN A 59 -5.59 -13.07 3.30
CA GLN A 59 -4.26 -13.47 3.77
C GLN A 59 -4.01 -13.07 5.23
N ASP A 60 -5.05 -12.61 5.96
CA ASP A 60 -4.93 -12.12 7.34
C ASP A 60 -3.91 -10.97 7.52
N SER A 61 -3.66 -10.19 6.47
CA SER A 61 -2.60 -9.18 6.39
C SER A 61 -3.12 -7.75 6.14
N CYS A 62 -4.43 -7.52 6.30
CA CYS A 62 -5.04 -6.19 6.30
C CYS A 62 -5.42 -5.79 7.72
N LEU A 63 -4.85 -4.68 8.20
CA LEU A 63 -5.14 -4.11 9.50
C LEU A 63 -5.91 -2.80 9.36
N VAL A 64 -6.75 -2.50 10.33
CA VAL A 64 -7.47 -1.23 10.42
C VAL A 64 -7.29 -0.58 11.78
N ALA A 65 -7.35 0.76 11.79
CA ALA A 65 -7.48 1.55 12.99
C ALA A 65 -8.90 2.15 13.04
N GLU A 66 -9.64 1.81 14.09
CA GLU A 66 -10.99 2.30 14.32
C GLU A 66 -11.00 3.40 15.38
N LYS A 67 -11.80 4.42 15.13
CA LYS A 67 -12.09 5.50 16.06
C LYS A 67 -13.57 5.87 15.99
N ASP A 68 -14.24 5.88 17.14
CA ASP A 68 -15.65 6.23 17.26
C ASP A 68 -16.56 5.39 16.32
N GLY A 69 -16.22 4.08 16.17
CA GLY A 69 -16.95 3.12 15.33
C GLY A 69 -16.76 3.31 13.82
N ARG A 70 -15.71 4.02 13.39
CA ARG A 70 -15.36 4.22 11.96
C ARG A 70 -13.92 3.82 11.70
N ILE A 71 -13.67 3.21 10.56
CA ILE A 71 -12.33 2.94 10.07
C ILE A 71 -11.70 4.26 9.61
N VAL A 72 -10.62 4.68 10.27
CA VAL A 72 -9.93 5.95 9.98
C VAL A 72 -8.54 5.74 9.37
N ALA A 73 -8.01 4.52 9.45
CA ALA A 73 -6.76 4.15 8.78
C ALA A 73 -6.76 2.67 8.43
N ALA A 74 -5.97 2.31 7.42
CA ALA A 74 -5.76 0.94 6.97
C ALA A 74 -4.29 0.70 6.65
N ALA A 75 -3.81 -0.52 6.91
CA ALA A 75 -2.49 -0.99 6.51
C ALA A 75 -2.61 -2.33 5.79
N ILE A 76 -1.98 -2.42 4.63
CA ILE A 76 -1.86 -3.66 3.87
C ILE A 76 -0.42 -4.13 3.97
N LEU A 77 -0.25 -5.36 4.46
CA LEU A 77 1.05 -6.01 4.61
C LEU A 77 1.15 -7.22 3.68
N GLN A 78 2.38 -7.60 3.38
CA GLN A 78 2.69 -8.76 2.54
C GLN A 78 3.95 -9.44 3.08
N HIS A 79 3.92 -10.77 3.14
CA HIS A 79 5.08 -11.60 3.54
C HIS A 79 5.37 -12.71 2.52
N GLN A 80 4.57 -12.79 1.46
CA GLN A 80 4.71 -13.76 0.38
C GLN A 80 4.39 -13.11 -0.96
N THR A 81 5.05 -13.58 -2.01
CA THR A 81 4.75 -13.15 -3.37
C THR A 81 3.33 -13.54 -3.76
N ILE A 82 2.57 -12.59 -4.27
CA ILE A 82 1.20 -12.78 -4.71
C ILE A 82 1.19 -13.13 -6.20
N SER A 83 0.62 -14.28 -6.54
CA SER A 83 0.50 -14.68 -7.94
C SER A 83 -0.57 -13.88 -8.68
N MET A 84 -0.42 -13.74 -9.99
CA MET A 84 -1.44 -13.13 -10.86
C MET A 84 -2.81 -13.81 -10.73
N LEU A 85 -2.83 -15.12 -10.51
CA LEU A 85 -4.08 -15.87 -10.31
C LEU A 85 -4.82 -15.39 -9.06
N ASN A 86 -4.10 -15.08 -7.98
CA ASN A 86 -4.71 -14.53 -6.76
C ASN A 86 -5.41 -13.19 -7.04
N TYR A 87 -4.78 -12.30 -7.82
CA TYR A 87 -5.43 -11.04 -8.22
C TYR A 87 -6.71 -11.27 -9.03
N LEU A 88 -6.67 -12.16 -10.03
CA LEU A 88 -7.84 -12.48 -10.85
C LEU A 88 -9.00 -13.08 -10.04
N GLN A 89 -8.70 -14.00 -9.12
CA GLN A 89 -9.69 -14.63 -8.23
C GLN A 89 -10.29 -13.63 -7.22
N ASN A 90 -9.62 -12.49 -6.98
CA ASN A 90 -10.09 -11.46 -6.06
C ASN A 90 -10.69 -10.24 -6.76
N GLY A 91 -11.02 -10.37 -8.05
CA GLY A 91 -11.80 -9.38 -8.79
C GLY A 91 -11.00 -8.47 -9.71
N ALA A 92 -9.71 -8.74 -9.95
CA ALA A 92 -8.89 -7.93 -10.85
C ALA A 92 -9.41 -7.91 -12.30
N THR A 93 -10.24 -8.86 -12.70
CA THR A 93 -10.92 -8.84 -14.02
C THR A 93 -11.76 -7.58 -14.25
N LYS A 94 -12.31 -6.97 -13.17
CA LYS A 94 -13.04 -5.69 -13.22
C LYS A 94 -12.16 -4.56 -13.76
N LEU A 95 -10.85 -4.59 -13.51
CA LEU A 95 -9.92 -3.57 -13.97
C LEU A 95 -9.83 -3.49 -15.50
N PHE A 96 -10.10 -4.58 -16.20
CA PHE A 96 -10.09 -4.60 -17.67
C PHE A 96 -11.21 -3.75 -18.31
N SER A 97 -12.24 -3.35 -17.56
CA SER A 97 -13.21 -2.37 -18.04
C SER A 97 -12.61 -0.98 -18.20
N PHE A 98 -11.67 -0.62 -17.32
CA PHE A 98 -11.04 0.69 -17.25
C PHE A 98 -9.77 0.82 -18.09
N ILE A 99 -8.99 -0.25 -18.21
CA ILE A 99 -7.67 -0.24 -18.85
C ILE A 99 -7.46 -1.49 -19.70
N SER A 100 -6.66 -1.36 -20.78
CA SER A 100 -6.29 -2.55 -21.55
C SER A 100 -5.36 -3.46 -20.77
N ILE A 101 -5.47 -4.76 -21.02
CA ILE A 101 -4.66 -5.78 -20.34
C ILE A 101 -3.15 -5.52 -20.48
N THR A 102 -2.70 -5.12 -21.66
CA THR A 102 -1.29 -4.84 -21.94
C THR A 102 -0.76 -3.65 -21.13
N LYS A 103 -1.54 -2.58 -20.99
CA LYS A 103 -1.18 -1.40 -20.19
C LYS A 103 -1.19 -1.72 -18.70
N LEU A 104 -2.16 -2.53 -18.25
CA LEU A 104 -2.22 -2.96 -16.86
C LEU A 104 -1.00 -3.83 -16.48
N PHE A 105 -0.61 -4.78 -17.34
CA PHE A 105 0.60 -5.58 -17.12
C PHE A 105 1.86 -4.72 -17.11
N LYS A 106 1.98 -3.76 -18.02
CA LYS A 106 3.11 -2.81 -18.03
C LYS A 106 3.19 -2.04 -16.72
N TYR A 107 2.05 -1.62 -16.19
CA TYR A 107 1.99 -0.93 -14.90
C TYR A 107 2.40 -1.84 -13.73
N PHE A 108 1.92 -3.08 -13.67
CA PHE A 108 2.31 -4.01 -12.62
C PHE A 108 3.81 -4.34 -12.67
N ASN A 109 4.38 -4.53 -13.85
CA ASN A 109 5.84 -4.73 -13.97
C ASN A 109 6.63 -3.52 -13.44
N PHE A 110 6.12 -2.31 -13.63
CA PHE A 110 6.74 -1.10 -13.07
C PHE A 110 6.64 -1.05 -11.54
N VAL A 111 5.51 -1.45 -10.95
CA VAL A 111 5.35 -1.57 -9.49
C VAL A 111 6.33 -2.62 -8.96
N GLU A 112 6.42 -3.79 -9.61
CA GLU A 112 7.36 -4.85 -9.24
C GLU A 112 8.83 -4.39 -9.33
N GLU A 113 9.22 -3.59 -10.32
CA GLU A 113 10.56 -3.00 -10.40
C GLU A 113 10.88 -2.12 -9.19
N SER A 114 9.87 -1.40 -8.69
CA SER A 114 10.00 -0.60 -7.47
C SER A 114 10.19 -1.46 -6.23
N GLU A 115 9.42 -2.53 -6.10
CA GLU A 115 9.51 -3.46 -4.96
C GLU A 115 10.85 -4.20 -4.97
N ARG A 116 11.32 -4.62 -6.14
CA ARG A 116 12.65 -5.23 -6.32
C ARG A 116 13.79 -4.33 -5.83
N HIS A 117 13.65 -3.01 -5.94
CA HIS A 117 14.65 -2.09 -5.40
C HIS A 117 14.76 -2.18 -3.87
N LEU A 118 13.68 -2.45 -3.14
CA LEU A 118 13.75 -2.73 -1.70
C LEU A 118 14.41 -4.08 -1.43
N GLU A 119 14.01 -5.13 -2.15
CA GLU A 119 14.58 -6.49 -2.03
C GLU A 119 16.09 -6.50 -2.25
N ASP A 120 16.58 -5.73 -3.25
CA ASP A 120 18.01 -5.59 -3.54
C ASP A 120 18.77 -4.76 -2.48
N SER A 121 18.05 -3.95 -1.70
CA SER A 121 18.64 -2.97 -0.77
C SER A 121 18.69 -3.45 0.69
N ALA A 122 17.78 -4.33 1.10
CA ALA A 122 17.69 -4.82 2.47
C ALA A 122 16.89 -6.13 2.57
N GLU A 123 17.22 -6.93 3.61
CA GLU A 123 16.39 -8.07 4.01
C GLU A 123 15.27 -7.59 4.95
N TYR A 124 14.07 -8.18 4.78
CA TYR A 124 12.90 -7.92 5.62
C TYR A 124 11.96 -9.12 5.63
N ASP A 125 11.23 -9.30 6.74
CA ASP A 125 10.27 -10.41 6.87
C ASP A 125 8.88 -10.05 6.33
N TRP A 126 8.49 -8.77 6.54
CA TRP A 126 7.21 -8.24 6.10
C TRP A 126 7.39 -6.97 5.27
N TYR A 127 6.57 -6.83 4.26
CA TYR A 127 6.48 -5.61 3.44
C TYR A 127 5.21 -4.85 3.78
N LEU A 128 5.34 -3.58 4.20
CA LEU A 128 4.23 -2.65 4.33
C LEU A 128 3.95 -2.04 2.96
N MET A 129 3.05 -2.69 2.23
CA MET A 129 2.65 -2.25 0.89
C MET A 129 1.92 -0.91 0.94
N MET A 130 1.06 -0.71 1.96
CA MET A 130 0.21 0.48 2.07
C MET A 130 -0.02 0.86 3.52
N LEU A 131 0.08 2.17 3.80
CA LEU A 131 -0.36 2.79 5.04
C LEU A 131 -1.26 3.98 4.66
N ALA A 132 -2.55 3.82 4.84
CA ALA A 132 -3.58 4.81 4.52
C ALA A 132 -4.15 5.44 5.79
N VAL A 133 -4.35 6.75 5.78
CA VAL A 133 -5.10 7.48 6.81
C VAL A 133 -6.09 8.39 6.10
N THR A 134 -7.37 8.37 6.50
CA THR A 134 -8.38 9.23 5.87
C THR A 134 -7.98 10.70 5.95
N PRO A 135 -8.26 11.52 4.92
CA PRO A 135 -7.83 12.91 4.85
C PRO A 135 -8.10 13.73 6.12
N ASP A 136 -9.28 13.57 6.71
CA ASP A 136 -9.69 14.29 7.93
C ASP A 136 -8.85 13.93 9.16
N TYR A 137 -8.18 12.80 9.15
CA TYR A 137 -7.36 12.29 10.25
C TYR A 137 -5.86 12.35 10.00
N GLN A 138 -5.43 12.79 8.81
CA GLN A 138 -4.02 13.01 8.49
C GLN A 138 -3.41 14.13 9.33
N ARG A 139 -2.07 14.11 9.48
CA ARG A 139 -1.28 15.10 10.25
C ARG A 139 -1.67 15.26 11.73
N LYS A 140 -2.42 14.28 12.28
CA LYS A 140 -2.81 14.19 13.69
C LYS A 140 -2.07 13.09 14.45
N GLY A 141 -0.97 12.57 13.91
CA GLY A 141 -0.18 11.49 14.52
C GLY A 141 -0.76 10.08 14.34
N ILE A 142 -1.93 9.93 13.69
CA ILE A 142 -2.63 8.64 13.55
C ILE A 142 -1.76 7.60 12.83
N GLY A 143 -1.06 7.98 11.76
CA GLY A 143 -0.17 7.06 11.04
C GLY A 143 0.96 6.53 11.90
N SER A 144 1.59 7.38 12.72
CA SER A 144 2.66 6.97 13.65
C SER A 144 2.14 6.05 14.75
N LEU A 145 0.99 6.38 15.34
CA LEU A 145 0.35 5.52 16.34
C LEU A 145 -0.04 4.17 15.75
N PHE A 146 -0.57 4.16 14.54
CA PHE A 146 -0.96 2.92 13.89
C PHE A 146 0.23 2.03 13.55
N LEU A 147 1.36 2.62 13.11
CA LEU A 147 2.62 1.86 12.96
C LEU A 147 3.05 1.25 14.30
N LEU A 148 3.15 2.06 15.35
CA LEU A 148 3.70 1.67 16.65
C LEU A 148 2.80 0.69 17.42
N GLU A 149 1.49 0.93 17.45
CA GLU A 149 0.55 0.22 18.32
C GLU A 149 -0.27 -0.86 17.58
N GLY A 150 -0.33 -0.82 16.24
CA GLY A 150 -1.08 -1.76 15.42
C GLY A 150 -0.17 -2.63 14.54
N VAL A 151 0.55 -2.01 13.60
CA VAL A 151 1.28 -2.71 12.54
C VAL A 151 2.49 -3.48 13.10
N GLU A 152 3.38 -2.80 13.83
CA GLU A 152 4.59 -3.43 14.37
C GLU A 152 4.30 -4.55 15.38
N PRO A 153 3.33 -4.40 16.32
CA PRO A 153 2.92 -5.51 17.19
C PRO A 153 2.32 -6.69 16.41
N PHE A 154 1.56 -6.43 15.35
CA PHE A 154 1.04 -7.48 14.49
C PHE A 154 2.18 -8.28 13.85
N VAL A 155 3.16 -7.61 13.24
CA VAL A 155 4.32 -8.28 12.61
C VAL A 155 5.07 -9.13 13.65
N ARG A 156 5.35 -8.59 14.83
CA ARG A 156 5.99 -9.37 15.92
C ARG A 156 5.15 -10.58 16.34
N SER A 157 3.82 -10.44 16.40
CA SER A 157 2.93 -11.54 16.80
C SER A 157 2.91 -12.71 15.82
N THR A 158 3.33 -12.47 14.58
CA THR A 158 3.46 -13.48 13.52
C THR A 158 4.88 -14.05 13.41
N GLY A 159 5.79 -13.64 14.30
CA GLY A 159 7.19 -14.06 14.30
C GLY A 159 8.09 -13.25 13.35
N GLY A 160 7.61 -12.12 12.83
CA GLY A 160 8.43 -11.23 12.02
C GLY A 160 9.30 -10.30 12.88
N HIS A 161 10.55 -10.11 12.46
CA HIS A 161 11.58 -9.31 13.15
C HIS A 161 11.92 -8.02 12.42
N SER A 162 11.40 -7.85 11.21
CA SER A 162 11.69 -6.68 10.37
C SER A 162 10.54 -6.31 9.45
N LEU A 163 10.44 -5.01 9.16
CA LEU A 163 9.42 -4.45 8.29
C LEU A 163 10.07 -3.54 7.26
N GLY A 164 9.92 -3.90 5.98
CA GLY A 164 10.32 -3.12 4.83
C GLY A 164 9.16 -2.30 4.26
N LEU A 165 9.45 -1.19 3.64
CA LEU A 165 8.49 -0.38 2.90
C LEU A 165 9.18 0.47 1.83
N ILE A 166 8.37 1.01 0.92
CA ILE A 166 8.81 1.98 -0.08
C ILE A 166 7.91 3.21 0.02
N THR A 167 8.50 4.38 -0.14
CA THR A 167 7.73 5.59 -0.43
C THR A 167 8.21 6.24 -1.72
N ASN A 168 7.28 6.94 -2.38
CA ASN A 168 7.52 7.67 -3.62
C ASN A 168 7.25 9.17 -3.47
N ARG A 169 7.12 9.63 -2.23
CA ARG A 169 6.97 11.03 -1.86
C ARG A 169 8.07 11.43 -0.90
N ASP A 170 8.81 12.47 -1.24
CA ASP A 170 9.92 13.01 -0.46
C ASP A 170 9.52 13.42 0.96
N TYR A 171 8.34 14.01 1.12
CA TYR A 171 7.86 14.41 2.45
C TYR A 171 7.56 13.21 3.38
N ASN A 172 7.33 12.01 2.83
CA ASN A 172 7.17 10.80 3.62
C ASN A 172 8.50 10.26 4.16
N VAL A 173 9.63 10.65 3.58
CA VAL A 173 10.97 10.27 4.06
C VAL A 173 11.11 10.64 5.53
N LEU A 174 10.88 11.91 5.87
CA LEU A 174 10.93 12.39 7.26
C LEU A 174 9.92 11.70 8.19
N PHE A 175 8.75 11.32 7.66
CA PHE A 175 7.75 10.59 8.43
C PHE A 175 8.29 9.21 8.84
N TYR A 176 8.85 8.45 7.91
CA TYR A 176 9.37 7.12 8.21
C TYR A 176 10.62 7.17 9.09
N GLU A 177 11.53 8.11 8.84
CA GLU A 177 12.72 8.30 9.71
C GLU A 177 12.33 8.59 11.17
N LYS A 178 11.35 9.48 11.41
CA LYS A 178 10.81 9.79 12.75
C LYS A 178 10.16 8.58 13.43
N ASN A 179 9.67 7.62 12.67
CA ASN A 179 9.11 6.37 13.18
C ASN A 179 10.15 5.24 13.30
N GLY A 180 11.46 5.56 13.15
CA GLY A 180 12.56 4.65 13.38
C GLY A 180 12.89 3.74 12.18
N TYR A 181 12.32 4.01 11.01
CA TYR A 181 12.71 3.33 9.78
C TYR A 181 14.00 3.95 9.23
N LYS A 182 14.89 3.11 8.71
CA LYS A 182 16.16 3.53 8.10
C LYS A 182 16.02 3.44 6.58
N GLN A 183 16.34 4.54 5.90
CA GLN A 183 16.43 4.53 4.44
C GLN A 183 17.60 3.65 4.01
N CYS A 184 17.37 2.71 3.11
CA CYS A 184 18.38 1.78 2.61
C CYS A 184 18.73 1.98 1.13
N GLY A 185 18.12 2.96 0.46
CA GLY A 185 18.44 3.29 -0.92
C GLY A 185 17.71 4.52 -1.44
N TYR A 186 18.03 4.90 -2.67
CA TYR A 186 17.29 5.86 -3.48
C TYR A 186 17.49 5.55 -4.96
N LYS A 187 16.42 5.52 -5.73
CA LYS A 187 16.45 5.34 -7.18
C LYS A 187 15.40 6.21 -7.84
N VAL A 188 15.66 6.68 -9.03
CA VAL A 188 14.63 7.30 -9.88
C VAL A 188 14.15 6.25 -10.87
N LEU A 189 12.89 5.89 -10.75
CA LEU A 189 12.20 5.00 -11.69
C LEU A 189 11.59 5.80 -12.82
N THR A 190 11.42 5.19 -13.98
CA THR A 190 10.79 5.83 -15.14
C THR A 190 9.65 4.97 -15.66
N TYR A 191 8.44 5.54 -15.66
CA TYR A 191 7.27 4.95 -16.29
C TYR A 191 6.81 5.84 -17.44
N GLU A 192 6.97 5.38 -18.67
CA GLU A 192 6.75 6.18 -19.88
C GLU A 192 7.57 7.48 -19.86
N THR A 193 6.91 8.63 -19.75
CA THR A 193 7.55 9.95 -19.64
C THR A 193 7.69 10.46 -18.20
N HIS A 194 7.14 9.72 -17.23
CA HIS A 194 7.12 10.13 -15.83
C HIS A 194 8.34 9.59 -15.08
N LYS A 195 8.91 10.45 -14.24
CA LYS A 195 9.99 10.09 -13.31
C LYS A 195 9.45 10.04 -11.89
N LEU A 196 9.82 9.01 -11.16
CA LEU A 196 9.35 8.74 -9.81
C LEU A 196 10.52 8.45 -8.88
N GLY A 197 10.67 9.22 -7.81
CA GLY A 197 11.58 8.87 -6.73
C GLY A 197 11.10 7.61 -6.02
N ASN A 198 12.04 6.77 -5.62
CA ASN A 198 11.77 5.54 -4.92
C ASN A 198 12.76 5.45 -3.74
N TRP A 199 12.20 5.50 -2.53
CA TRP A 199 12.95 5.46 -1.27
C TRP A 199 12.57 4.20 -0.49
N PRO A 200 13.37 3.13 -0.55
CA PRO A 200 13.19 1.96 0.29
C PRO A 200 13.64 2.23 1.73
N PHE A 201 12.90 1.68 2.66
CA PHE A 201 13.12 1.76 4.11
C PHE A 201 13.00 0.39 4.75
N VAL A 202 13.73 0.19 5.84
CA VAL A 202 13.62 -1.00 6.69
C VAL A 202 13.68 -0.59 8.16
N LYS A 203 12.97 -1.32 9.01
CA LYS A 203 13.04 -1.22 10.48
C LYS A 203 13.16 -2.60 11.07
N SER A 204 14.21 -2.83 11.91
CA SER A 204 14.23 -3.98 12.81
C SER A 204 13.19 -3.76 13.90
N LEU A 205 12.45 -4.80 14.21
CA LEU A 205 11.42 -4.82 15.24
C LEU A 205 11.91 -5.55 16.50
N ASP A 206 13.12 -6.09 16.48
CA ASP A 206 13.75 -6.65 17.67
C ASP A 206 14.01 -5.52 18.67
N ALA A 207 13.64 -5.77 19.93
CA ALA A 207 13.76 -4.79 21.02
C ALA A 207 15.20 -4.64 21.49
#